data_a0837878873b80d8042249ccfcde2c78
#
_entry.id   a0837878873b80d8042249ccfcde2c78
#
_cell.length_a   1.000
_cell.length_b   1.000
_cell.length_c   1.000
_cell.angle_alpha   90.00
_cell.angle_beta   90.00
_cell.angle_gamma   90.00
#
_symmetry.space_group_name_H-M   'P 1'
#
loop_
_entity.id
_entity.type
_entity.pdbx_description
1 polymer ?
#
loop_
_entity_poly.entity_id
_entity_poly.type
_entity_poly.pdbx_seq_one_letter_code
_entity_poly.pdbx_strand_id
1 'polypeptide(L)'
;DKRVLGAAVRLRVDDLVEPILLGNVEEVKALAAQNSWNIDAFTIIDPETYAEYDAMVAAFVERRKGKATEEQARELLKDVSYFGTMLVYMGLADGLVSGAVHSTGDTVRPALQIIKTKPGITRTSGAFIMVPAESDGQKLVFADCAININPSAQELAEIAVESAHTAKIFDIEPRVAMLSFSTKGSAKAPEVDKV
;
A
#
# COMPACT_ATOMS: atom_id res chain seq x y z
N ASP A 1 0.57 14.62 8.94
CA ASP A 1 -0.19 13.95 10.02
C ASP A 1 0.75 13.61 11.18
N LYS A 2 0.34 13.92 12.41
CA LYS A 2 1.14 13.71 13.63
C LYS A 2 1.49 12.24 13.87
N ARG A 3 0.57 11.31 13.58
CA ARG A 3 0.79 9.86 13.82
C ARG A 3 1.88 9.32 12.89
N VAL A 4 1.86 9.73 11.63
CA VAL A 4 2.85 9.32 10.62
C VAL A 4 4.22 9.89 10.96
N LEU A 5 4.31 11.18 11.29
CA LEU A 5 5.57 11.81 11.67
C LEU A 5 6.15 11.19 12.94
N GLY A 6 5.31 10.94 13.96
CA GLY A 6 5.74 10.27 15.19
C GLY A 6 6.23 8.85 14.95
N ALA A 7 5.60 8.10 14.04
CA ALA A 7 6.06 6.77 13.64
C ALA A 7 7.42 6.85 12.93
N ALA A 8 7.59 7.78 11.98
CA ALA A 8 8.86 7.99 11.28
C ALA A 8 10.01 8.31 12.25
N VAL A 9 9.77 9.19 13.24
CA VAL A 9 10.76 9.53 14.27
C VAL A 9 11.18 8.29 15.06
N ARG A 10 10.22 7.46 15.49
CA ARG A 10 10.52 6.21 16.23
C ARG A 10 11.30 5.22 15.39
N LEU A 11 10.89 4.99 14.14
CA LEU A 11 11.57 4.07 13.21
C LEU A 11 13.02 4.50 12.95
N ARG A 12 13.27 5.81 12.86
CA ARG A 12 14.61 6.35 12.71
C ARG A 12 15.46 6.20 13.98
N VAL A 13 14.86 6.46 15.15
CA VAL A 13 15.55 6.30 16.44
C VAL A 13 15.93 4.85 16.70
N ASP A 14 15.06 3.92 16.32
CA ASP A 14 15.28 2.47 16.47
C ASP A 14 16.18 1.89 15.34
N ASP A 15 16.68 2.73 14.44
CA ASP A 15 17.56 2.38 13.29
C ASP A 15 16.97 1.27 12.38
N LEU A 16 15.65 1.29 12.21
CA LEU A 16 14.94 0.29 11.41
C LEU A 16 14.83 0.69 9.94
N VAL A 17 14.66 1.97 9.65
CA VAL A 17 14.57 2.53 8.29
C VAL A 17 15.10 3.96 8.26
N GLU A 18 15.44 4.43 7.05
CA GLU A 18 15.74 5.83 6.74
C GLU A 18 14.47 6.50 6.15
N PRO A 19 13.65 7.19 6.94
CA PRO A 19 12.40 7.74 6.43
C PRO A 19 12.63 8.96 5.53
N ILE A 20 11.94 8.98 4.39
CA ILE A 20 11.76 10.17 3.55
C ILE A 20 10.36 10.70 3.83
N LEU A 21 10.27 11.94 4.30
CA LEU A 21 8.99 12.59 4.59
C LEU A 21 8.49 13.35 3.36
N LEU A 22 7.24 13.15 2.99
CA LEU A 22 6.62 13.83 1.85
C LEU A 22 5.62 14.89 2.32
N GLY A 23 5.75 16.09 1.79
CA GLY A 23 4.85 17.21 2.05
C GLY A 23 5.58 18.53 2.23
N ASN A 24 4.82 19.58 2.53
CA ASN A 24 5.37 20.90 2.71
C ASN A 24 6.39 20.95 3.86
N VAL A 25 7.60 21.41 3.55
CA VAL A 25 8.76 21.38 4.46
C VAL A 25 8.49 22.16 5.76
N GLU A 26 7.90 23.34 5.63
CA GLU A 26 7.65 24.21 6.79
C GLU A 26 6.54 23.67 7.70
N GLU A 27 5.50 23.07 7.11
CA GLU A 27 4.45 22.40 7.88
C GLU A 27 4.98 21.17 8.63
N VAL A 28 5.83 20.37 8.01
CA VAL A 28 6.44 19.20 8.64
C VAL A 28 7.34 19.64 9.81
N LYS A 29 8.18 20.65 9.61
CA LYS A 29 9.05 21.22 10.66
C LYS A 29 8.23 21.81 11.81
N ALA A 30 7.18 22.57 11.50
CA ALA A 30 6.31 23.14 12.51
C ALA A 30 5.62 22.07 13.37
N LEU A 31 5.14 20.99 12.73
CA LEU A 31 4.52 19.85 13.40
C LEU A 31 5.53 19.12 14.30
N ALA A 32 6.76 18.94 13.86
CA ALA A 32 7.83 18.34 14.65
C ALA A 32 8.16 19.20 15.88
N ALA A 33 8.31 20.51 15.70
CA ALA A 33 8.58 21.45 16.78
C ALA A 33 7.48 21.45 17.85
N GLN A 34 6.20 21.45 17.45
CA GLN A 34 5.05 21.35 18.36
C GLN A 34 5.07 20.09 19.23
N ASN A 35 5.74 19.03 18.78
CA ASN A 35 5.82 17.76 19.50
C ASN A 35 7.21 17.49 20.09
N SER A 36 8.12 18.47 20.04
CA SER A 36 9.51 18.36 20.52
C SER A 36 10.28 17.21 19.87
N TRP A 37 10.01 16.93 18.59
CA TRP A 37 10.72 15.92 17.81
C TRP A 37 11.85 16.56 17.00
N ASN A 38 13.06 15.99 17.12
CA ASN A 38 14.17 16.37 16.26
C ASN A 38 14.08 15.63 14.92
N ILE A 39 14.00 16.38 13.84
CA ILE A 39 13.94 15.87 12.46
C ILE A 39 15.05 16.46 11.58
N ASP A 40 16.11 17.04 12.15
CA ASP A 40 17.19 17.68 11.38
C ASP A 40 17.90 16.73 10.42
N ALA A 41 17.95 15.44 10.76
CA ALA A 41 18.55 14.40 9.93
C ALA A 41 17.59 13.76 8.91
N PHE A 42 16.34 14.23 8.83
CA PHE A 42 15.36 13.65 7.90
C PHE A 42 15.44 14.32 6.53
N THR A 43 15.34 13.49 5.47
CA THR A 43 15.04 13.98 4.14
C THR A 43 13.56 14.33 4.06
N ILE A 44 13.26 15.60 3.74
CA ILE A 44 11.89 16.07 3.53
C ILE A 44 11.80 16.52 2.07
N ILE A 45 10.84 15.97 1.34
CA ILE A 45 10.59 16.31 -0.07
C ILE A 45 9.19 16.90 -0.20
N ASP A 46 9.15 18.14 -0.69
CA ASP A 46 7.90 18.77 -1.13
C ASP A 46 7.74 18.51 -2.64
N PRO A 47 6.68 17.80 -3.07
CA PRO A 47 6.43 17.55 -4.47
C PRO A 47 6.41 18.82 -5.34
N GLU A 48 5.94 19.94 -4.80
CA GLU A 48 5.81 21.20 -5.55
C GLU A 48 7.15 21.88 -5.85
N THR A 49 8.17 21.59 -5.05
CA THR A 49 9.51 22.20 -5.17
C THR A 49 10.61 21.21 -5.48
N TYR A 50 10.25 19.96 -5.80
CA TYR A 50 11.22 18.92 -6.08
C TYR A 50 12.04 19.20 -7.34
N ALA A 51 13.36 19.21 -7.22
CA ALA A 51 14.26 19.60 -8.32
C ALA A 51 14.14 18.69 -9.56
N GLU A 52 13.95 17.38 -9.35
CA GLU A 52 13.85 16.39 -10.44
C GLU A 52 12.40 16.13 -10.86
N TYR A 53 11.49 17.09 -10.61
CA TYR A 53 10.05 16.94 -10.90
C TYR A 53 9.77 16.65 -12.39
N ASP A 54 10.44 17.34 -13.30
CA ASP A 54 10.26 17.14 -14.74
C ASP A 54 10.70 15.75 -15.20
N ALA A 55 11.79 15.24 -14.65
CA ALA A 55 12.25 13.87 -14.91
C ALA A 55 11.24 12.83 -14.40
N MET A 56 10.64 13.07 -13.22
CA MET A 56 9.59 12.21 -12.68
C MET A 56 8.32 12.23 -13.51
N VAL A 57 7.91 13.42 -14.01
CA VAL A 57 6.77 13.57 -14.94
C VAL A 57 7.00 12.76 -16.21
N ALA A 58 8.18 12.87 -16.82
CA ALA A 58 8.53 12.12 -18.03
C ALA A 58 8.49 10.60 -17.78
N ALA A 59 9.06 10.14 -16.67
CA ALA A 59 9.04 8.72 -16.28
C ALA A 59 7.61 8.21 -16.04
N PHE A 60 6.74 9.04 -15.44
CA PHE A 60 5.33 8.68 -15.24
C PHE A 60 4.59 8.53 -16.58
N VAL A 61 4.73 9.49 -17.48
CA VAL A 61 4.09 9.45 -18.82
C VAL A 61 4.54 8.21 -19.59
N GLU A 62 5.84 7.91 -19.61
CA GLU A 62 6.39 6.71 -20.21
C GLU A 62 5.79 5.44 -19.59
N ARG A 63 5.75 5.36 -18.25
CA ARG A 63 5.17 4.23 -17.53
C ARG A 63 3.70 4.02 -17.85
N ARG A 64 2.95 5.08 -18.07
CA ARG A 64 1.52 5.05 -18.38
C ARG A 64 1.20 4.67 -19.85
N LYS A 65 2.17 4.67 -20.75
CA LYS A 65 2.06 4.22 -22.14
C LYS A 65 0.84 4.80 -22.85
N GLY A 66 0.72 6.14 -22.87
CA GLY A 66 -0.36 6.87 -23.52
C GLY A 66 -1.68 6.96 -22.73
N LYS A 67 -1.71 6.44 -21.48
CA LYS A 67 -2.88 6.55 -20.59
C LYS A 67 -2.85 7.80 -19.68
N ALA A 68 -1.88 8.66 -19.87
CA ALA A 68 -1.79 9.97 -19.23
C ALA A 68 -1.01 10.92 -20.13
N THR A 69 -1.47 12.17 -20.21
CA THR A 69 -0.72 13.27 -20.82
C THR A 69 0.29 13.83 -19.82
N GLU A 70 1.24 14.63 -20.31
CA GLU A 70 2.19 15.33 -19.43
C GLU A 70 1.47 16.26 -18.45
N GLU A 71 0.44 16.98 -18.90
CA GLU A 71 -0.36 17.87 -18.05
C GLU A 71 -1.06 17.10 -16.93
N GLN A 72 -1.68 15.95 -17.25
CA GLN A 72 -2.29 15.07 -16.26
C GLN A 72 -1.25 14.50 -15.28
N ALA A 73 -0.06 14.15 -15.77
CA ALA A 73 1.02 13.67 -14.94
C ALA A 73 1.49 14.74 -13.94
N ARG A 74 1.65 15.98 -14.40
CA ARG A 74 2.03 17.11 -13.54
C ARG A 74 1.00 17.37 -12.44
N GLU A 75 -0.27 17.22 -12.72
CA GLU A 75 -1.31 17.40 -11.70
C GLU A 75 -1.36 16.22 -10.71
N LEU A 76 -1.27 15.00 -11.22
CA LEU A 76 -1.30 13.80 -10.37
C LEU A 76 -0.10 13.71 -9.42
N LEU A 77 1.07 14.12 -9.86
CA LEU A 77 2.31 14.03 -9.08
C LEU A 77 2.43 15.10 -7.97
N LYS A 78 1.51 16.04 -7.86
CA LYS A 78 1.35 16.90 -6.68
C LYS A 78 0.80 16.12 -5.49
N ASP A 79 0.05 15.04 -5.74
CA ASP A 79 -0.43 14.15 -4.69
C ASP A 79 0.71 13.30 -4.12
N VAL A 80 0.87 13.31 -2.80
CA VAL A 80 1.98 12.63 -2.12
C VAL A 80 1.96 11.11 -2.30
N SER A 81 0.80 10.48 -2.52
CA SER A 81 0.72 9.05 -2.77
C SER A 81 1.21 8.69 -4.17
N TYR A 82 0.89 9.49 -5.18
CA TYR A 82 1.44 9.36 -6.52
C TYR A 82 2.94 9.65 -6.55
N PHE A 83 3.36 10.74 -5.91
CA PHE A 83 4.75 11.13 -5.84
C PHE A 83 5.61 10.07 -5.15
N GLY A 84 5.20 9.62 -3.96
CA GLY A 84 5.90 8.57 -3.22
C GLY A 84 5.95 7.23 -3.96
N THR A 85 4.87 6.88 -4.69
CA THR A 85 4.87 5.68 -5.55
C THR A 85 5.88 5.81 -6.70
N MET A 86 6.05 7.01 -7.26
CA MET A 86 7.07 7.26 -8.29
C MET A 86 8.49 7.23 -7.73
N LEU A 87 8.73 7.68 -6.50
CA LEU A 87 10.05 7.51 -5.85
C LEU A 87 10.42 6.03 -5.78
N VAL A 88 9.47 5.17 -5.38
CA VAL A 88 9.70 3.70 -5.35
C VAL A 88 9.91 3.16 -6.76
N TYR A 89 9.09 3.55 -7.73
CA TYR A 89 9.21 3.10 -9.12
C TYR A 89 10.57 3.47 -9.76
N MET A 90 11.09 4.65 -9.45
CA MET A 90 12.37 5.15 -9.94
C MET A 90 13.59 4.60 -9.15
N GLY A 91 13.37 3.82 -8.11
CA GLY A 91 14.44 3.27 -7.26
C GLY A 91 15.08 4.29 -6.32
N LEU A 92 14.38 5.39 -6.05
CA LEU A 92 14.81 6.44 -5.11
C LEU A 92 14.36 6.17 -3.67
N ALA A 93 13.48 5.19 -3.49
CA ALA A 93 13.04 4.66 -2.20
C ALA A 93 12.73 3.15 -2.35
N ASP A 94 12.88 2.39 -1.27
CA ASP A 94 12.62 0.94 -1.24
C ASP A 94 11.15 0.61 -1.01
N GLY A 95 10.39 1.51 -0.42
CA GLY A 95 8.98 1.31 -0.10
C GLY A 95 8.24 2.60 0.20
N LEU A 96 6.91 2.51 0.23
CA LEU A 96 6.01 3.61 0.59
C LEU A 96 5.01 3.14 1.63
N VAL A 97 4.84 3.91 2.69
CA VAL A 97 3.76 3.75 3.67
C VAL A 97 2.83 4.97 3.58
N SER A 98 1.58 4.74 3.25
CA SER A 98 0.55 5.75 3.05
C SER A 98 -0.79 5.29 3.63
N GLY A 99 -1.82 6.15 3.62
CA GLY A 99 -3.19 5.79 3.98
C GLY A 99 -3.70 6.36 5.30
N ALA A 100 -2.89 7.09 6.07
CA ALA A 100 -3.31 7.64 7.37
C ALA A 100 -4.45 8.66 7.25
N VAL A 101 -4.49 9.41 6.14
CA VAL A 101 -5.48 10.47 5.85
C VAL A 101 -6.09 10.34 4.45
N HIS A 102 -5.81 9.25 3.75
CA HIS A 102 -6.30 8.98 2.40
C HIS A 102 -7.28 7.82 2.42
N SER A 103 -8.19 7.78 1.46
CA SER A 103 -9.04 6.61 1.25
C SER A 103 -8.21 5.41 0.75
N THR A 104 -8.75 4.19 0.90
CA THR A 104 -8.14 2.99 0.31
C THR A 104 -7.91 3.16 -1.20
N GLY A 105 -8.90 3.74 -1.91
CA GLY A 105 -8.80 3.98 -3.35
C GLY A 105 -7.67 4.94 -3.72
N ASP A 106 -7.48 6.02 -2.97
CA ASP A 106 -6.44 7.02 -3.25
C ASP A 106 -5.04 6.48 -2.93
N THR A 107 -4.92 5.59 -1.95
CA THR A 107 -3.67 4.91 -1.61
C THR A 107 -3.30 3.83 -2.63
N VAL A 108 -4.27 2.99 -3.02
CA VAL A 108 -4.02 1.81 -3.86
C VAL A 108 -3.91 2.17 -5.35
N ARG A 109 -4.65 3.18 -5.82
CA ARG A 109 -4.68 3.59 -7.24
C ARG A 109 -3.30 3.93 -7.81
N PRO A 110 -2.43 4.72 -7.16
CA PRO A 110 -1.07 4.96 -7.64
C PRO A 110 -0.28 3.66 -7.81
N ALA A 111 -0.32 2.76 -6.84
CA ALA A 111 0.37 1.48 -6.89
C ALA A 111 -0.12 0.63 -8.09
N LEU A 112 -1.43 0.52 -8.30
CA LEU A 112 -1.99 -0.21 -9.45
C LEU A 112 -1.64 0.42 -10.79
N GLN A 113 -1.53 1.73 -10.85
CA GLN A 113 -1.23 2.44 -12.08
C GLN A 113 0.26 2.43 -12.44
N ILE A 114 1.13 2.49 -11.45
CA ILE A 114 2.58 2.68 -11.61
C ILE A 114 3.32 1.36 -11.41
N ILE A 115 3.19 0.73 -10.26
CA ILE A 115 3.89 -0.53 -9.92
C ILE A 115 3.26 -1.69 -10.69
N LYS A 116 1.93 -1.83 -10.61
CA LYS A 116 1.12 -2.92 -11.17
C LYS A 116 1.29 -4.23 -10.42
N THR A 117 0.58 -5.26 -10.89
CA THR A 117 0.69 -6.63 -10.38
C THR A 117 1.92 -7.35 -10.93
N LYS A 118 2.33 -8.41 -10.26
CA LYS A 118 3.34 -9.34 -10.77
C LYS A 118 2.87 -9.97 -12.09
N PRO A 119 3.79 -10.38 -12.98
CA PRO A 119 3.42 -11.12 -14.18
C PRO A 119 2.59 -12.37 -13.85
N GLY A 120 1.49 -12.55 -14.55
CA GLY A 120 0.58 -13.69 -14.34
C GLY A 120 -0.48 -13.48 -13.26
N ILE A 121 -0.41 -12.41 -12.46
CA ILE A 121 -1.42 -12.05 -11.46
C ILE A 121 -2.37 -11.02 -12.05
N THR A 122 -3.66 -11.34 -12.06
CA THR A 122 -4.69 -10.46 -12.66
C THR A 122 -5.29 -9.48 -11.65
N ARG A 123 -5.31 -9.85 -10.37
CA ARG A 123 -5.94 -9.08 -9.30
C ARG A 123 -5.02 -8.88 -8.11
N THR A 124 -5.15 -7.73 -7.49
CA THR A 124 -4.63 -7.48 -6.14
C THR A 124 -5.68 -7.88 -5.11
N SER A 125 -5.25 -8.30 -3.93
CA SER A 125 -6.14 -8.57 -2.79
C SER A 125 -5.61 -7.91 -1.54
N GLY A 126 -6.54 -7.57 -0.62
CA GLY A 126 -6.20 -7.11 0.71
C GLY A 126 -6.10 -8.29 1.68
N ALA A 127 -5.11 -8.28 2.57
CA ALA A 127 -4.96 -9.29 3.59
C ALA A 127 -4.77 -8.65 4.98
N PHE A 128 -5.46 -9.19 5.98
CA PHE A 128 -5.22 -8.88 7.38
C PHE A 128 -4.45 -10.02 8.04
N ILE A 129 -3.41 -9.67 8.77
CA ILE A 129 -2.76 -10.60 9.70
C ILE A 129 -3.43 -10.41 11.05
N MET A 130 -4.25 -11.38 11.43
CA MET A 130 -5.00 -11.36 12.67
C MET A 130 -4.22 -12.10 13.75
N VAL A 131 -4.02 -11.45 14.90
CA VAL A 131 -3.40 -12.06 16.09
C VAL A 131 -4.45 -12.04 17.19
N PRO A 132 -5.14 -13.17 17.43
CA PRO A 132 -6.14 -13.25 18.48
C PRO A 132 -5.51 -12.99 19.86
N ALA A 133 -6.18 -12.21 20.71
CA ALA A 133 -5.64 -11.80 22.02
C ALA A 133 -5.38 -12.97 22.97
N GLU A 134 -6.17 -14.05 22.87
CA GLU A 134 -6.08 -15.25 23.72
C GLU A 134 -5.30 -16.39 23.07
N SER A 135 -4.59 -16.13 21.97
CA SER A 135 -3.79 -17.14 21.29
C SER A 135 -2.34 -17.10 21.75
N ASP A 136 -1.72 -18.25 21.92
CA ASP A 136 -0.27 -18.42 22.20
C ASP A 136 0.58 -18.02 20.97
N GLY A 137 0.37 -16.78 20.43
CA GLY A 137 1.05 -16.27 19.26
C GLY A 137 0.50 -16.80 17.93
N GLN A 138 -0.66 -17.47 17.91
CA GLN A 138 -1.31 -17.90 16.67
C GLN A 138 -1.63 -16.69 15.80
N LYS A 139 -1.22 -16.76 14.54
CA LYS A 139 -1.51 -15.76 13.52
C LYS A 139 -2.45 -16.38 12.47
N LEU A 140 -3.39 -15.60 11.98
CA LEU A 140 -4.32 -15.98 10.91
C LEU A 140 -4.26 -14.95 9.78
N VAL A 141 -4.37 -15.40 8.54
CA VAL A 141 -4.48 -14.51 7.37
C VAL A 141 -5.92 -14.50 6.91
N PHE A 142 -6.54 -13.33 6.89
CA PHE A 142 -7.90 -13.11 6.36
C PHE A 142 -7.80 -12.34 5.05
N ALA A 143 -8.30 -12.91 3.96
CA ALA A 143 -8.29 -12.30 2.63
C ALA A 143 -9.48 -12.81 1.77
N ASP A 144 -10.00 -12.03 0.84
CA ASP A 144 -9.78 -10.61 0.63
C ASP A 144 -10.59 -9.83 1.66
N CYS A 145 -10.02 -8.78 2.22
CA CYS A 145 -10.67 -8.03 3.28
C CYS A 145 -11.07 -6.60 2.89
N ALA A 146 -10.67 -6.10 1.68
CA ALA A 146 -10.85 -4.68 1.40
C ALA A 146 -10.93 -4.29 -0.09
N ILE A 147 -10.48 -5.10 -1.03
CA ILE A 147 -10.26 -4.66 -2.42
C ILE A 147 -11.31 -5.21 -3.37
N ASN A 148 -11.61 -6.51 -3.32
CA ASN A 148 -12.52 -7.17 -4.25
C ASN A 148 -13.91 -7.37 -3.63
N ILE A 149 -14.91 -6.69 -4.18
CA ILE A 149 -16.28 -6.74 -3.64
C ILE A 149 -16.94 -8.08 -3.95
N ASN A 150 -16.81 -8.55 -5.19
CA ASN A 150 -17.45 -9.80 -5.64
C ASN A 150 -16.54 -10.52 -6.64
N PRO A 151 -15.48 -11.20 -6.17
CA PRO A 151 -14.58 -11.95 -7.04
C PRO A 151 -15.28 -13.16 -7.65
N SER A 152 -14.89 -13.52 -8.89
CA SER A 152 -15.28 -14.79 -9.54
C SER A 152 -14.59 -15.98 -8.86
N ALA A 153 -14.99 -17.20 -9.20
CA ALA A 153 -14.36 -18.42 -8.69
C ALA A 153 -12.84 -18.47 -8.99
N GLN A 154 -12.44 -18.08 -10.21
CA GLN A 154 -11.03 -18.04 -10.58
C GLN A 154 -10.27 -16.97 -9.78
N GLU A 155 -10.84 -15.77 -9.63
CA GLU A 155 -10.24 -14.69 -8.82
C GLU A 155 -10.12 -15.10 -7.35
N LEU A 156 -11.10 -15.82 -6.79
CA LEU A 156 -10.99 -16.40 -5.44
C LEU A 156 -9.84 -17.39 -5.33
N ALA A 157 -9.64 -18.25 -6.33
CA ALA A 157 -8.52 -19.18 -6.35
C ALA A 157 -7.16 -18.44 -6.40
N GLU A 158 -7.04 -17.40 -7.22
CA GLU A 158 -5.84 -16.55 -7.27
C GLU A 158 -5.58 -15.86 -5.91
N ILE A 159 -6.62 -15.30 -5.28
CA ILE A 159 -6.54 -14.70 -3.95
C ILE A 159 -6.08 -15.73 -2.90
N ALA A 160 -6.58 -16.95 -2.96
CA ALA A 160 -6.19 -18.01 -2.03
C ALA A 160 -4.71 -18.37 -2.16
N VAL A 161 -4.20 -18.50 -3.39
CA VAL A 161 -2.78 -18.78 -3.66
C VAL A 161 -1.88 -17.65 -3.16
N GLU A 162 -2.21 -16.39 -3.48
CA GLU A 162 -1.43 -15.22 -3.04
C GLU A 162 -1.50 -15.02 -1.52
N SER A 163 -2.63 -15.37 -0.90
CA SER A 163 -2.77 -15.37 0.56
C SER A 163 -1.88 -16.43 1.23
N ALA A 164 -1.72 -17.59 0.60
CA ALA A 164 -0.78 -18.61 1.07
C ALA A 164 0.68 -18.14 0.95
N HIS A 165 1.04 -17.42 -0.11
CA HIS A 165 2.36 -16.78 -0.22
C HIS A 165 2.56 -15.72 0.87
N THR A 166 1.55 -14.87 1.11
CA THR A 166 1.58 -13.87 2.18
C THR A 166 1.77 -14.53 3.55
N ALA A 167 1.06 -15.62 3.83
CA ALA A 167 1.19 -16.37 5.08
C ALA A 167 2.64 -16.79 5.35
N LYS A 168 3.35 -17.28 4.35
CA LYS A 168 4.76 -17.68 4.46
C LYS A 168 5.70 -16.53 4.82
N ILE A 169 5.42 -15.31 4.35
CA ILE A 169 6.22 -14.11 4.68
C ILE A 169 6.14 -13.81 6.19
N PHE A 170 5.04 -14.20 6.85
CA PHE A 170 4.82 -14.01 8.28
C PHE A 170 5.09 -15.28 9.12
N ASP A 171 5.83 -16.26 8.55
CA ASP A 171 6.14 -17.55 9.18
C ASP A 171 4.88 -18.34 9.58
N ILE A 172 3.83 -18.27 8.77
CA ILE A 172 2.60 -19.04 8.93
C ILE A 172 2.61 -20.18 7.92
N GLU A 173 2.52 -21.43 8.38
CA GLU A 173 2.31 -22.59 7.50
C GLU A 173 0.90 -22.51 6.86
N PRO A 174 0.79 -22.34 5.54
CA PRO A 174 -0.49 -22.04 4.92
C PRO A 174 -1.40 -23.26 4.88
N ARG A 175 -2.53 -23.15 5.55
CA ARG A 175 -3.70 -24.03 5.43
C ARG A 175 -4.90 -23.18 5.08
N VAL A 176 -5.35 -23.27 3.84
CA VAL A 176 -6.36 -22.34 3.30
C VAL A 176 -7.74 -22.96 3.41
N ALA A 177 -8.67 -22.22 4.00
CA ALA A 177 -10.10 -22.52 4.00
C ALA A 177 -10.82 -21.48 3.12
N MET A 178 -11.55 -21.95 2.12
CA MET A 178 -12.47 -21.11 1.35
C MET A 178 -13.80 -21.05 2.10
N LEU A 179 -14.29 -19.84 2.34
CA LEU A 179 -15.45 -19.61 3.20
C LEU A 179 -16.66 -19.10 2.38
N SER A 180 -17.83 -19.63 2.69
CA SER A 180 -19.10 -19.08 2.27
C SER A 180 -20.04 -18.93 3.46
N PHE A 181 -21.20 -18.27 3.27
CA PHE A 181 -22.22 -18.20 4.31
C PHE A 181 -22.95 -19.54 4.53
N SER A 182 -22.76 -20.52 3.64
CA SER A 182 -23.42 -21.84 3.68
C SER A 182 -22.49 -22.90 4.28
N THR A 183 -23.06 -23.73 5.15
CA THR A 183 -22.35 -24.90 5.70
C THR A 183 -22.67 -26.12 4.84
N LYS A 184 -21.67 -26.66 4.10
CA LYS A 184 -21.76 -27.93 3.33
C LYS A 184 -23.05 -28.07 2.51
N GLY A 185 -23.40 -27.05 1.72
CA GLY A 185 -24.55 -27.10 0.84
C GLY A 185 -25.91 -26.90 1.53
N SER A 186 -25.95 -26.36 2.73
CA SER A 186 -27.20 -25.98 3.43
C SER A 186 -27.98 -24.88 2.72
N ALA A 187 -27.33 -24.12 1.84
CA ALA A 187 -27.95 -23.13 0.97
C ALA A 187 -27.42 -23.26 -0.46
N LYS A 188 -28.20 -22.78 -1.43
CA LYS A 188 -27.84 -22.67 -2.84
C LYS A 188 -27.90 -21.22 -3.25
N ALA A 189 -26.79 -20.69 -3.71
CA ALA A 189 -26.66 -19.33 -4.23
C ALA A 189 -25.38 -19.23 -5.09
N PRO A 190 -25.30 -18.29 -6.04
CA PRO A 190 -24.10 -18.10 -6.85
C PRO A 190 -22.85 -17.87 -6.02
N GLU A 191 -22.97 -17.22 -4.85
CA GLU A 191 -21.87 -16.98 -3.91
C GLU A 191 -21.35 -18.26 -3.25
N VAL A 192 -22.20 -19.28 -3.12
CA VAL A 192 -21.82 -20.62 -2.60
C VAL A 192 -21.20 -21.45 -3.69
N ASP A 193 -21.81 -21.42 -4.89
CA ASP A 193 -21.39 -22.22 -6.03
C ASP A 193 -19.98 -21.87 -6.53
N LYS A 194 -19.53 -20.62 -6.35
CA LYS A 194 -18.18 -20.20 -6.74
C LYS A 194 -17.08 -20.58 -5.75
N VAL A 195 -17.43 -20.91 -4.49
CA VAL A 195 -16.51 -21.36 -3.43
C VAL A 195 -16.30 -22.87 -3.52
#